data_7b5ef5ffd96932f9959cb21c288c9ebc
#
_entry.id   7b5ef5ffd96932f9959cb21c288c9ebc
#
_cell.length_a   1.000
_cell.length_b   1.000
_cell.length_c   1.000
_cell.angle_alpha   90.00
_cell.angle_beta   90.00
_cell.angle_gamma   90.00
#
_symmetry.space_group_name_H-M   'P 1'
#
loop_
_entity.id
_entity.type
_entity.pdbx_description
1 polymer ?
#
loop_
_entity_poly.entity_id
_entity_poly.type
_entity_poly.pdbx_seq_one_letter_code
_entity_poly.pdbx_strand_id
1 'polypeptide(L)'
;MKARTVEAQADLFEIGVLSQTADVESVPMDRLLADPAGPPLVIVGGPLSAERLVDMRKLSSALARSRVAVIVVPPFADLDLGRYFEVPVQLGVRRRVADSAARITDGAIEGVLGGEVKVRSDHYFDTALGTGVLAVDAQNKPVLLRYQATNTAGPVFFSALQLLSYTALTDEAHRQGLLGHLLSWLPSVTAEATTSARQPSSRPKAEAVGEGALVTVALLLAAGGSQTAELLRSRAGALLGVDLSANDVGRALEELTRQGLAASDASAPSDHEALVRFLEQRGMHPYLRELGALLASKETT
;
A
#
# COMPACT_ATOMS: atom_id res chain seq x y z
N MET A 1 -19.04 1.90 15.66
CA MET A 1 -18.26 1.42 14.50
C MET A 1 -17.81 -0.01 14.79
N LYS A 2 -17.54 -0.80 13.74
CA LYS A 2 -16.99 -2.16 13.93
C LYS A 2 -15.58 -2.22 13.35
N ALA A 3 -14.71 -2.96 14.02
CA ALA A 3 -13.35 -3.23 13.59
C ALA A 3 -12.95 -4.66 13.95
N ARG A 4 -11.90 -5.18 13.31
CA ARG A 4 -11.27 -6.44 13.68
C ARG A 4 -9.82 -6.20 14.05
N THR A 5 -9.26 -7.09 14.86
CA THR A 5 -7.83 -7.18 15.11
C THR A 5 -7.36 -8.63 15.06
N VAL A 6 -6.07 -8.84 14.85
CA VAL A 6 -5.48 -10.17 14.96
C VAL A 6 -5.47 -10.60 16.43
N GLU A 7 -5.94 -11.81 16.72
CA GLU A 7 -6.04 -12.34 18.10
C GLU A 7 -4.74 -12.18 18.91
N ALA A 8 -3.60 -12.40 18.28
CA ALA A 8 -2.29 -12.21 18.91
C ALA A 8 -2.00 -10.76 19.35
N GLN A 9 -2.83 -9.79 18.95
CA GLN A 9 -2.71 -8.37 19.33
C GLN A 9 -3.85 -7.90 20.25
N ALA A 10 -4.79 -8.78 20.62
CA ALA A 10 -6.01 -8.41 21.35
C ALA A 10 -5.73 -7.74 22.71
N ASP A 11 -4.66 -8.18 23.40
CA ASP A 11 -4.29 -7.67 24.72
C ASP A 11 -3.39 -6.42 24.68
N LEU A 12 -3.11 -5.87 23.50
CA LEU A 12 -2.33 -4.65 23.39
C LEU A 12 -3.12 -3.43 23.88
N PHE A 13 -2.41 -2.50 24.51
CA PHE A 13 -2.98 -1.24 25.00
C PHE A 13 -3.74 -0.49 23.89
N GLU A 14 -3.18 -0.43 22.70
CA GLU A 14 -3.75 0.24 21.52
C GLU A 14 -5.11 -0.35 21.12
N ILE A 15 -5.26 -1.66 21.24
CA ILE A 15 -6.53 -2.34 20.99
C ILE A 15 -7.55 -2.06 22.10
N GLY A 16 -7.11 -1.96 23.33
CA GLY A 16 -7.94 -1.49 24.44
C GLY A 16 -8.46 -0.07 24.24
N VAL A 17 -7.63 0.85 23.73
CA VAL A 17 -8.04 2.21 23.35
C VAL A 17 -9.01 2.19 22.15
N LEU A 18 -8.76 1.37 21.14
CA LEU A 18 -9.68 1.19 19.99
C LEU A 18 -11.07 0.71 20.45
N SER A 19 -11.11 -0.20 21.42
CA SER A 19 -12.36 -0.76 21.95
C SER A 19 -13.24 0.25 22.69
N GLN A 20 -12.70 1.41 23.05
CA GLN A 20 -13.50 2.52 23.59
C GLN A 20 -14.31 3.26 22.52
N THR A 21 -13.90 3.15 21.25
CA THR A 21 -14.50 3.88 20.12
C THR A 21 -15.18 2.98 19.10
N ALA A 22 -14.82 1.70 19.07
CA ALA A 22 -15.34 0.71 18.12
C ALA A 22 -15.63 -0.62 18.81
N ASP A 23 -16.59 -1.35 18.28
CA ASP A 23 -16.84 -2.75 18.62
C ASP A 23 -15.78 -3.61 17.92
N VAL A 24 -14.81 -4.11 18.67
CA VAL A 24 -13.60 -4.79 18.14
C VAL A 24 -13.72 -6.29 18.30
N GLU A 25 -13.73 -7.00 17.19
CA GLU A 25 -13.67 -8.47 17.14
C GLU A 25 -12.21 -8.92 17.02
N SER A 26 -11.78 -9.76 17.95
CA SER A 26 -10.49 -10.44 17.89
C SER A 26 -10.60 -11.71 17.04
N VAL A 27 -9.77 -11.85 15.99
CA VAL A 27 -9.90 -12.93 15.02
C VAL A 27 -8.56 -13.67 14.87
N PRO A 28 -8.55 -15.02 14.98
CA PRO A 28 -7.36 -15.81 14.70
C PRO A 28 -6.83 -15.62 13.27
N MET A 29 -5.51 -15.69 13.10
CA MET A 29 -4.85 -15.47 11.80
C MET A 29 -5.33 -16.45 10.74
N ASP A 30 -5.48 -17.71 11.06
CA ASP A 30 -5.95 -18.76 10.14
C ASP A 30 -7.39 -18.49 9.67
N ARG A 31 -8.26 -18.00 10.53
CA ARG A 31 -9.62 -17.58 10.15
C ARG A 31 -9.60 -16.36 9.22
N LEU A 32 -8.74 -15.36 9.51
CA LEU A 32 -8.57 -14.20 8.63
C LEU A 32 -8.03 -14.59 7.25
N LEU A 33 -7.17 -15.61 7.17
CA LEU A 33 -6.65 -16.13 5.91
C LEU A 33 -7.70 -16.92 5.13
N ALA A 34 -8.58 -17.64 5.82
CA ALA A 34 -9.65 -18.43 5.20
C ALA A 34 -10.82 -17.57 4.72
N ASP A 35 -11.22 -16.59 5.54
CA ASP A 35 -12.30 -15.64 5.24
C ASP A 35 -11.90 -14.20 5.65
N PRO A 36 -11.24 -13.48 4.76
CA PRO A 36 -10.79 -12.11 5.03
C PRO A 36 -11.93 -11.08 4.99
N ALA A 37 -13.13 -11.44 4.49
CA ALA A 37 -14.26 -10.52 4.39
C ALA A 37 -14.73 -10.04 5.77
N GLY A 38 -15.24 -8.80 5.85
CA GLY A 38 -15.78 -8.25 7.09
C GLY A 38 -15.39 -6.79 7.38
N PRO A 39 -15.54 -6.34 8.63
CA PRO A 39 -15.13 -5.01 9.05
C PRO A 39 -13.64 -4.72 8.81
N PRO A 40 -13.22 -3.45 8.80
CA PRO A 40 -11.82 -3.07 8.70
C PRO A 40 -10.93 -3.79 9.72
N LEU A 41 -9.72 -4.15 9.30
CA LEU A 41 -8.72 -4.79 10.14
C LEU A 41 -7.72 -3.75 10.65
N VAL A 42 -7.57 -3.64 11.95
CA VAL A 42 -6.58 -2.78 12.61
C VAL A 42 -5.41 -3.65 13.08
N ILE A 43 -4.20 -3.24 12.72
CA ILE A 43 -2.95 -3.93 13.04
C ILE A 43 -2.01 -2.95 13.74
N VAL A 44 -1.50 -3.34 14.90
CA VAL A 44 -0.45 -2.60 15.60
C VAL A 44 0.90 -3.03 15.05
N GLY A 45 1.70 -2.08 14.59
CA GLY A 45 2.93 -2.35 13.85
C GLY A 45 4.08 -2.90 14.70
N GLY A 46 4.15 -2.56 15.99
CA GLY A 46 5.24 -2.99 16.87
C GLY A 46 5.43 -4.51 17.00
N PRO A 47 4.35 -5.30 17.12
CA PRO A 47 4.46 -6.76 17.19
C PRO A 47 4.78 -7.45 15.84
N LEU A 48 4.87 -6.71 14.73
CA LEU A 48 5.30 -7.29 13.46
C LEU A 48 6.75 -7.74 13.56
N SER A 49 7.00 -9.03 13.44
CA SER A 49 8.33 -9.64 13.50
C SER A 49 8.64 -10.38 12.21
N ALA A 50 9.93 -10.67 11.98
CA ALA A 50 10.37 -11.45 10.83
C ALA A 50 9.72 -12.85 10.78
N GLU A 51 9.43 -13.47 11.91
CA GLU A 51 8.79 -14.77 12.01
C GLU A 51 7.35 -14.78 11.49
N ARG A 52 6.66 -13.62 11.53
CA ARG A 52 5.29 -13.45 11.04
C ARG A 52 5.20 -12.88 9.63
N LEU A 53 6.31 -12.63 8.99
CA LEU A 53 6.35 -11.99 7.66
C LEU A 53 5.54 -12.77 6.62
N VAL A 54 5.68 -14.10 6.59
CA VAL A 54 4.99 -14.96 5.62
C VAL A 54 3.47 -14.90 5.82
N ASP A 55 3.01 -14.95 7.07
CA ASP A 55 1.58 -14.92 7.38
C ASP A 55 0.98 -13.55 7.08
N MET A 56 1.71 -12.48 7.39
CA MET A 56 1.29 -11.11 7.06
C MET A 56 1.21 -10.88 5.56
N ARG A 57 2.13 -11.41 4.77
CA ARG A 57 2.06 -11.35 3.29
C ARG A 57 0.85 -12.10 2.74
N LYS A 58 0.60 -13.31 3.22
CA LYS A 58 -0.59 -14.08 2.85
C LYS A 58 -1.87 -13.31 3.21
N LEU A 59 -1.90 -12.73 4.40
CA LEU A 59 -3.03 -11.93 4.86
C LEU A 59 -3.22 -10.69 4.01
N SER A 60 -2.15 -9.96 3.70
CA SER A 60 -2.20 -8.78 2.82
C SER A 60 -2.79 -9.11 1.45
N SER A 61 -2.32 -10.19 0.82
CA SER A 61 -2.86 -10.67 -0.47
C SER A 61 -4.33 -11.08 -0.39
N ALA A 62 -4.74 -11.71 0.71
CA ALA A 62 -6.14 -12.12 0.92
C ALA A 62 -7.04 -10.89 1.13
N LEU A 63 -6.62 -9.94 1.96
CA LEU A 63 -7.35 -8.70 2.25
C LEU A 63 -7.46 -7.80 1.01
N ALA A 64 -6.41 -7.70 0.19
CA ALA A 64 -6.45 -6.94 -1.05
C ALA A 64 -7.57 -7.45 -1.98
N ARG A 65 -7.75 -8.77 -2.08
CA ARG A 65 -8.82 -9.38 -2.89
C ARG A 65 -10.22 -9.21 -2.30
N SER A 66 -10.34 -9.12 -0.98
CA SER A 66 -11.62 -9.05 -0.26
C SER A 66 -12.19 -7.64 -0.11
N ARG A 67 -11.50 -6.60 -0.61
CA ARG A 67 -11.89 -5.19 -0.48
C ARG A 67 -11.99 -4.67 0.96
N VAL A 68 -11.37 -5.34 1.89
CA VAL A 68 -11.34 -4.94 3.29
C VAL A 68 -10.26 -3.89 3.50
N ALA A 69 -10.59 -2.81 4.19
CA ALA A 69 -9.62 -1.82 4.60
C ALA A 69 -8.73 -2.37 5.73
N VAL A 70 -7.43 -2.09 5.62
CA VAL A 70 -6.45 -2.40 6.67
C VAL A 70 -5.90 -1.09 7.20
N ILE A 71 -5.80 -0.96 8.52
CA ILE A 71 -5.25 0.23 9.17
C ILE A 71 -4.08 -0.22 10.04
N VAL A 72 -2.87 0.20 9.67
CA VAL A 72 -1.65 -0.11 10.42
C VAL A 72 -1.27 1.10 11.24
N VAL A 73 -1.14 0.91 12.55
CA VAL A 73 -0.96 1.98 13.54
C VAL A 73 0.29 1.77 14.40
N PRO A 74 0.84 2.85 15.02
CA PRO A 74 1.92 2.74 15.99
C PRO A 74 1.49 1.91 17.23
N PRO A 75 2.48 1.48 18.05
CA PRO A 75 3.91 1.75 17.90
C PRO A 75 4.54 0.98 16.75
N PHE A 76 5.66 1.51 16.25
CA PHE A 76 6.45 0.83 15.23
C PHE A 76 7.82 0.46 15.76
N ALA A 77 8.37 -0.67 15.28
CA ALA A 77 9.80 -0.91 15.28
C ALA A 77 10.43 -0.30 14.02
N ASP A 78 11.75 -0.18 13.97
CA ASP A 78 12.48 0.16 12.75
C ASP A 78 12.35 -1.01 11.76
N LEU A 79 11.39 -0.91 10.84
CA LEU A 79 11.09 -1.94 9.86
C LEU A 79 10.63 -1.34 8.53
N ASP A 80 10.68 -2.15 7.50
CA ASP A 80 10.11 -1.83 6.20
C ASP A 80 8.72 -2.47 6.10
N LEU A 81 7.69 -1.66 6.28
CA LEU A 81 6.29 -2.09 6.18
C LEU A 81 5.93 -2.59 4.78
N GLY A 82 6.61 -2.14 3.73
CA GLY A 82 6.39 -2.60 2.37
C GLY A 82 6.55 -4.10 2.24
N ARG A 83 7.46 -4.70 2.98
CA ARG A 83 7.68 -6.15 2.98
C ARG A 83 6.52 -6.95 3.55
N TYR A 84 5.79 -6.39 4.52
CA TYR A 84 4.68 -7.06 5.19
C TYR A 84 3.37 -6.96 4.41
N PHE A 85 3.20 -5.87 3.66
CA PHE A 85 1.94 -5.53 2.99
C PHE A 85 2.04 -5.57 1.46
N GLU A 86 3.12 -6.15 0.92
CA GLU A 86 3.35 -6.27 -0.54
C GLU A 86 3.22 -4.94 -1.28
N VAL A 87 3.62 -3.85 -0.61
CA VAL A 87 3.73 -2.55 -1.25
C VAL A 87 4.94 -2.58 -2.19
N PRO A 88 4.79 -2.20 -3.47
CA PRO A 88 5.85 -2.36 -4.48
C PRO A 88 7.01 -1.37 -4.32
N VAL A 89 7.02 -0.60 -3.25
CA VAL A 89 8.08 0.37 -2.92
C VAL A 89 8.51 0.19 -1.48
N GLN A 90 9.73 0.60 -1.18
CA GLN A 90 10.19 0.66 0.20
C GLN A 90 9.29 1.60 1.01
N LEU A 91 8.84 1.13 2.16
CA LEU A 91 8.05 1.89 3.12
C LEU A 91 8.71 1.79 4.50
N GLY A 92 9.82 2.49 4.63
CA GLY A 92 10.58 2.53 5.88
C GLY A 92 9.89 3.39 6.93
N VAL A 93 9.78 2.89 8.15
CA VAL A 93 9.37 3.69 9.30
C VAL A 93 10.60 4.32 9.93
N ARG A 94 10.55 5.62 10.22
CA ARG A 94 11.64 6.37 10.84
C ARG A 94 11.14 7.11 12.06
N ARG A 95 11.86 6.94 13.16
CA ARG A 95 11.58 7.66 14.41
C ARG A 95 12.12 9.10 14.34
N ARG A 96 11.46 10.00 15.05
CA ARG A 96 11.87 11.40 15.23
C ARG A 96 12.46 11.62 16.61
N VAL A 97 13.18 12.74 16.70
CA VAL A 97 13.70 13.25 17.99
C VAL A 97 12.60 13.96 18.78
N ALA A 98 11.62 14.57 18.09
CA ALA A 98 10.51 15.30 18.72
C ALA A 98 9.22 15.07 17.95
N ASP A 99 8.10 15.04 18.65
CA ASP A 99 6.77 14.94 18.08
C ASP A 99 6.47 16.12 17.15
N SER A 100 5.73 15.84 16.09
CA SER A 100 5.29 16.84 15.11
C SER A 100 3.79 16.75 14.90
N ALA A 101 3.12 17.91 14.82
CA ALA A 101 1.73 17.99 14.41
C ALA A 101 1.59 17.60 12.93
N ALA A 102 0.47 17.00 12.59
CA ALA A 102 0.16 16.60 11.23
C ALA A 102 -0.75 17.62 10.54
N ARG A 103 -0.56 17.76 9.24
CA ARG A 103 -1.44 18.51 8.33
C ARG A 103 -2.04 17.56 7.31
N ILE A 104 -3.36 17.57 7.19
CA ILE A 104 -4.06 16.78 6.16
C ILE A 104 -3.78 17.38 4.79
N THR A 105 -3.55 16.52 3.81
CA THR A 105 -3.33 16.88 2.41
C THR A 105 -4.42 16.32 1.48
N ASP A 106 -5.26 15.43 2.00
CA ASP A 106 -6.40 14.86 1.28
C ASP A 106 -7.65 15.70 1.54
N GLY A 107 -8.23 16.30 0.48
CA GLY A 107 -9.37 17.21 0.60
C GLY A 107 -10.64 16.56 1.13
N ALA A 108 -10.83 15.24 0.97
CA ALA A 108 -11.99 14.54 1.52
C ALA A 108 -11.88 14.41 3.04
N ILE A 109 -10.69 14.12 3.54
CA ILE A 109 -10.41 14.06 4.98
C ILE A 109 -10.42 15.47 5.58
N GLU A 110 -9.83 16.45 4.89
CA GLU A 110 -9.82 17.86 5.30
C GLU A 110 -11.24 18.40 5.48
N GLY A 111 -12.15 18.08 4.56
CA GLY A 111 -13.55 18.49 4.63
C GLY A 111 -14.30 17.93 5.86
N VAL A 112 -13.87 16.79 6.40
CA VAL A 112 -14.48 16.15 7.58
C VAL A 112 -13.87 16.68 8.88
N LEU A 113 -12.56 16.96 8.91
CA LEU A 113 -11.80 17.22 10.14
C LEU A 113 -11.40 18.68 10.33
N GLY A 114 -11.49 19.52 9.26
CA GLY A 114 -10.83 20.81 9.23
C GLY A 114 -9.31 20.69 9.00
N GLY A 115 -8.68 21.74 8.49
CA GLY A 115 -7.32 21.69 7.91
C GLY A 115 -6.17 21.27 8.82
N GLU A 116 -6.24 21.49 10.14
CA GLU A 116 -5.22 21.06 11.10
C GLU A 116 -5.70 19.90 11.97
N VAL A 117 -5.00 18.79 11.89
CA VAL A 117 -5.16 17.69 12.83
C VAL A 117 -4.12 17.82 13.92
N LYS A 118 -4.55 18.06 15.14
CA LYS A 118 -3.67 18.20 16.31
C LYS A 118 -3.04 16.88 16.75
N VAL A 119 -3.37 15.78 16.07
CA VAL A 119 -2.77 14.47 16.35
C VAL A 119 -1.30 14.50 16.03
N ARG A 120 -0.49 14.11 16.99
CA ARG A 120 0.96 14.11 16.89
C ARG A 120 1.50 12.83 16.29
N SER A 121 2.71 12.92 15.77
CA SER A 121 3.49 11.77 15.30
C SER A 121 4.93 11.87 15.78
N ASP A 122 5.43 10.78 16.33
CA ASP A 122 6.84 10.57 16.67
C ASP A 122 7.59 9.77 15.59
N HIS A 123 6.89 9.37 14.53
CA HIS A 123 7.42 8.67 13.37
C HIS A 123 6.99 9.35 12.08
N TYR A 124 7.67 9.01 10.98
CA TYR A 124 7.28 9.35 9.62
C TYR A 124 7.62 8.19 8.68
N PHE A 125 7.06 8.21 7.49
CA PHE A 125 7.36 7.22 6.47
C PHE A 125 8.41 7.75 5.49
N ASP A 126 9.49 6.97 5.33
CA ASP A 126 10.49 7.17 4.31
C ASP A 126 10.10 6.29 3.12
N THR A 127 9.53 6.90 2.09
CA THR A 127 8.93 6.19 0.97
C THR A 127 9.00 7.00 -0.31
N ALA A 128 9.10 6.28 -1.43
CA ALA A 128 8.94 6.83 -2.78
C ALA A 128 7.47 6.82 -3.27
N LEU A 129 6.50 6.43 -2.45
CA LEU A 129 5.07 6.57 -2.78
C LEU A 129 4.75 8.05 -2.98
N GLY A 130 4.65 8.49 -4.23
CA GLY A 130 4.27 9.86 -4.60
C GLY A 130 2.78 10.11 -4.53
N THR A 131 1.96 9.04 -4.56
CA THR A 131 0.50 9.07 -4.55
C THR A 131 -0.04 8.44 -3.28
N GLY A 132 -1.17 8.94 -2.79
CA GLY A 132 -1.82 8.41 -1.58
C GLY A 132 -1.27 8.95 -0.27
N VAL A 133 -0.52 10.05 -0.28
CA VAL A 133 -0.18 10.80 0.93
C VAL A 133 -1.41 11.56 1.40
N LEU A 134 -1.93 11.18 2.57
CA LEU A 134 -3.14 11.76 3.15
C LEU A 134 -2.83 12.81 4.21
N ALA A 135 -1.69 12.71 4.87
CA ALA A 135 -1.20 13.72 5.80
C ALA A 135 0.33 13.76 5.83
N VAL A 136 0.85 14.95 6.07
CA VAL A 136 2.27 15.23 6.26
C VAL A 136 2.50 15.97 7.58
N ASP A 137 3.72 15.92 8.05
CA ASP A 137 4.16 16.71 9.21
C ASP A 137 4.64 18.12 8.85
N ALA A 138 5.14 18.85 9.85
CA ALA A 138 5.69 20.19 9.68
C ALA A 138 6.91 20.25 8.74
N GLN A 139 7.61 19.13 8.50
CA GLN A 139 8.73 19.01 7.57
C GLN A 139 8.30 18.40 6.21
N ASN A 140 7.00 18.33 5.93
CA ASN A 140 6.41 17.70 4.74
C ASN A 140 6.76 16.21 4.59
N LYS A 141 7.06 15.51 5.69
CA LYS A 141 7.25 14.07 5.66
C LYS A 141 5.91 13.34 5.80
N PRO A 142 5.65 12.28 5.02
CA PRO A 142 4.42 11.53 5.12
C PRO A 142 4.20 10.92 6.51
N VAL A 143 3.03 11.11 7.09
CA VAL A 143 2.63 10.55 8.39
C VAL A 143 1.33 9.75 8.31
N LEU A 144 0.58 9.89 7.23
CA LEU A 144 -0.57 9.05 6.90
C LEU A 144 -0.56 8.78 5.41
N LEU A 145 -0.55 7.51 5.06
CA LEU A 145 -0.49 7.02 3.68
C LEU A 145 -1.66 6.10 3.40
N ARG A 146 -2.15 6.13 2.17
CA ARG A 146 -3.05 5.13 1.61
C ARG A 146 -2.35 4.41 0.46
N TYR A 147 -2.28 3.11 0.56
CA TYR A 147 -1.88 2.24 -0.54
C TYR A 147 -3.07 1.40 -0.99
N GLN A 148 -3.24 1.23 -2.27
CA GLN A 148 -4.26 0.39 -2.86
C GLN A 148 -3.68 -0.29 -4.09
N ALA A 149 -3.55 -1.61 -4.04
CA ALA A 149 -2.89 -2.38 -5.09
C ALA A 149 -3.61 -2.29 -6.44
N THR A 150 -4.96 -2.25 -6.41
CA THR A 150 -5.82 -2.08 -7.60
C THR A 150 -7.03 -1.25 -7.20
N ASN A 151 -7.75 -0.68 -8.17
CA ASN A 151 -8.97 0.11 -7.90
C ASN A 151 -10.08 -0.70 -7.21
N THR A 152 -10.00 -2.03 -7.25
CA THR A 152 -10.96 -2.93 -6.61
C THR A 152 -10.44 -3.54 -5.32
N ALA A 153 -9.16 -3.37 -4.98
CA ALA A 153 -8.59 -3.87 -3.75
C ALA A 153 -9.05 -3.06 -2.54
N GLY A 154 -9.01 -3.66 -1.36
CA GLY A 154 -9.13 -2.93 -0.10
C GLY A 154 -7.91 -2.02 0.09
N PRO A 155 -8.08 -0.79 0.58
CA PRO A 155 -6.97 0.09 0.88
C PRO A 155 -6.22 -0.36 2.13
N VAL A 156 -4.90 -0.14 2.13
CA VAL A 156 -4.06 -0.22 3.33
C VAL A 156 -3.69 1.19 3.74
N PHE A 157 -4.09 1.58 4.93
CA PHE A 157 -3.70 2.83 5.55
C PHE A 157 -2.52 2.59 6.48
N PHE A 158 -1.44 3.30 6.27
CA PHE A 158 -0.29 3.33 7.17
C PHE A 158 -0.32 4.64 7.92
N SER A 159 -0.55 4.59 9.22
CA SER A 159 -0.64 5.77 10.07
C SER A 159 0.54 5.81 11.03
N ALA A 160 1.39 6.82 10.93
CA ALA A 160 2.39 7.15 11.94
C ALA A 160 1.81 8.07 13.03
N LEU A 161 0.54 8.46 12.89
CA LEU A 161 -0.15 9.28 13.87
C LEU A 161 -0.47 8.45 15.13
N GLN A 162 -0.31 9.05 16.28
CA GLN A 162 -0.58 8.43 17.60
C GLN A 162 -2.09 8.30 17.87
N LEU A 163 -2.80 7.61 16.96
CA LEU A 163 -4.26 7.48 17.01
C LEU A 163 -4.75 6.65 18.21
N LEU A 164 -3.96 5.69 18.66
CA LEU A 164 -4.32 4.73 19.71
C LEU A 164 -3.34 4.76 20.89
N SER A 165 -2.44 5.75 20.96
CA SER A 165 -1.49 5.89 22.07
C SER A 165 -2.11 6.62 23.25
N TYR A 166 -1.45 6.54 24.41
CA TYR A 166 -1.86 7.26 25.61
C TYR A 166 -1.92 8.78 25.41
N THR A 167 -0.98 9.34 24.66
CA THR A 167 -0.95 10.78 24.33
C THR A 167 -2.08 11.21 23.41
N ALA A 168 -2.68 10.32 22.66
CA ALA A 168 -3.83 10.58 21.81
C ALA A 168 -5.13 10.82 22.61
N LEU A 169 -5.17 10.42 23.88
CA LEU A 169 -6.32 10.67 24.76
C LEU A 169 -6.54 12.15 25.08
N THR A 170 -5.53 13.01 24.84
CA THR A 170 -5.62 14.45 25.08
C THR A 170 -6.32 15.23 23.97
N ASP A 171 -6.47 14.69 22.77
CA ASP A 171 -7.20 15.31 21.64
C ASP A 171 -8.20 14.35 21.04
N GLU A 172 -9.20 14.02 21.83
CA GLU A 172 -10.14 12.95 21.55
C GLU A 172 -10.98 13.19 20.29
N ALA A 173 -11.45 14.41 20.07
CA ALA A 173 -12.36 14.70 18.96
C ALA A 173 -11.73 14.52 17.58
N HIS A 174 -10.51 15.06 17.36
CA HIS A 174 -9.82 14.92 16.08
C HIS A 174 -9.35 13.47 15.85
N ARG A 175 -8.87 12.82 16.90
CA ARG A 175 -8.48 11.41 16.86
C ARG A 175 -9.64 10.52 16.49
N GLN A 176 -10.78 10.65 17.18
CA GLN A 176 -11.98 9.86 16.91
C GLN A 176 -12.54 10.14 15.52
N GLY A 177 -12.55 11.41 15.08
CA GLY A 177 -12.97 11.80 13.74
C GLY A 177 -12.11 11.13 12.66
N LEU A 178 -10.78 11.19 12.75
CA LEU A 178 -9.88 10.57 11.79
C LEU A 178 -9.99 9.03 11.82
N LEU A 179 -9.96 8.42 13.00
CA LEU A 179 -10.10 6.98 13.15
C LEU A 179 -11.46 6.51 12.61
N GLY A 180 -12.53 7.24 12.90
CA GLY A 180 -13.86 6.98 12.37
C GLY A 180 -13.92 7.05 10.86
N HIS A 181 -13.25 8.04 10.25
CA HIS A 181 -13.15 8.15 8.81
C HIS A 181 -12.40 6.96 8.20
N LEU A 182 -11.26 6.57 8.76
CA LEU A 182 -10.49 5.41 8.29
C LEU A 182 -11.27 4.09 8.44
N LEU A 183 -12.00 3.90 9.56
CA LEU A 183 -12.80 2.71 9.81
C LEU A 183 -14.09 2.66 8.98
N SER A 184 -14.62 3.80 8.57
CA SER A 184 -15.83 3.89 7.72
C SER A 184 -15.50 3.89 6.23
N TRP A 185 -14.24 3.79 5.87
CA TRP A 185 -13.82 3.74 4.47
C TRP A 185 -14.45 2.55 3.76
N LEU A 186 -15.48 2.85 2.99
CA LEU A 186 -16.05 1.91 2.04
C LEU A 186 -15.37 2.18 0.70
N PRO A 187 -14.94 1.15 -0.06
CA PRO A 187 -14.53 1.37 -1.42
C PRO A 187 -15.70 2.04 -2.14
N SER A 188 -15.46 3.22 -2.69
CA SER A 188 -16.44 3.94 -3.51
C SER A 188 -16.75 3.11 -4.73
N VAL A 189 -17.66 2.15 -4.58
CA VAL A 189 -18.29 1.51 -5.71
C VAL A 189 -19.26 2.54 -6.26
N THR A 190 -18.87 3.17 -7.36
CA THR A 190 -19.79 3.92 -8.22
C THR A 190 -20.27 5.30 -7.77
N ALA A 191 -19.42 6.30 -7.72
CA ALA A 191 -19.90 7.64 -8.02
C ALA A 191 -19.43 8.16 -9.41
N GLU A 192 -18.52 7.44 -10.08
CA GLU A 192 -18.01 7.88 -11.39
C GLU A 192 -18.72 7.28 -12.61
N ALA A 193 -19.62 6.31 -12.43
CA ALA A 193 -20.34 5.70 -13.55
C ALA A 193 -21.67 6.37 -13.90
N THR A 194 -22.15 7.37 -13.14
CA THR A 194 -23.51 7.93 -13.34
C THR A 194 -23.55 9.41 -13.68
N THR A 195 -22.43 10.12 -13.78
CA THR A 195 -22.46 11.55 -14.11
C THR A 195 -21.74 11.91 -15.42
N SER A 196 -21.48 10.94 -16.29
CA SER A 196 -20.90 11.21 -17.61
C SER A 196 -21.82 10.81 -18.77
N ALA A 197 -23.12 11.10 -18.62
CA ALA A 197 -24.05 11.12 -19.75
C ALA A 197 -24.43 12.57 -20.05
N ARG A 198 -23.50 13.38 -20.59
CA ARG A 198 -23.72 14.50 -21.50
C ARG A 198 -22.46 15.36 -21.66
N GLN A 199 -21.60 14.96 -22.58
CA GLN A 199 -21.04 15.86 -23.59
C GLN A 199 -20.23 15.05 -24.60
N PRO A 200 -20.52 15.14 -25.90
CA PRO A 200 -19.69 14.52 -26.93
C PRO A 200 -18.56 15.49 -27.28
N SER A 201 -17.36 15.05 -27.18
CA SER A 201 -16.10 15.53 -27.73
C SER A 201 -15.00 15.75 -26.72
N SER A 202 -14.26 14.72 -26.48
CA SER A 202 -12.80 14.77 -26.35
C SER A 202 -12.27 13.33 -26.34
N ARG A 203 -11.16 13.13 -27.02
CA ARG A 203 -10.44 11.87 -27.18
C ARG A 203 -10.38 11.11 -25.85
N PRO A 204 -10.46 9.75 -25.83
CA PRO A 204 -10.34 8.98 -24.61
C PRO A 204 -9.00 9.33 -23.96
N LYS A 205 -9.05 9.93 -22.78
CA LYS A 205 -7.89 10.05 -21.89
C LYS A 205 -7.50 8.62 -21.56
N ALA A 206 -6.33 8.19 -22.00
CA ALA A 206 -5.79 6.90 -21.65
C ALA A 206 -5.84 6.77 -20.10
N GLU A 207 -6.58 5.79 -19.60
CA GLU A 207 -6.56 5.45 -18.19
C GLU A 207 -5.11 5.19 -17.78
N ALA A 208 -4.63 5.89 -16.77
CA ALA A 208 -3.26 5.77 -16.31
C ALA A 208 -3.00 4.31 -15.89
N VAL A 209 -1.89 3.76 -16.36
CA VAL A 209 -1.41 2.44 -15.95
C VAL A 209 -1.21 2.45 -14.45
N GLY A 210 -1.72 1.45 -13.74
CA GLY A 210 -1.46 1.30 -12.30
C GLY A 210 0.04 1.20 -12.04
N GLU A 211 0.60 2.07 -11.19
CA GLU A 211 2.05 2.12 -10.93
C GLU A 211 2.61 0.78 -10.46
N GLY A 212 1.82 -0.01 -9.73
CA GLY A 212 2.18 -1.37 -9.32
C GLY A 212 2.39 -2.33 -10.50
N ALA A 213 1.54 -2.29 -11.53
CA ALA A 213 1.71 -3.09 -12.74
C ALA A 213 2.95 -2.65 -13.52
N LEU A 214 3.16 -1.33 -13.63
CA LEU A 214 4.32 -0.74 -14.32
C LEU A 214 5.64 -1.17 -13.67
N VAL A 215 5.74 -1.05 -12.35
CA VAL A 215 6.94 -1.42 -11.58
C VAL A 215 7.17 -2.93 -11.63
N THR A 216 6.10 -3.75 -11.52
CA THR A 216 6.21 -5.21 -11.60
C THR A 216 6.75 -5.66 -12.96
N VAL A 217 6.21 -5.11 -14.06
CA VAL A 217 6.68 -5.43 -15.42
C VAL A 217 8.11 -4.94 -15.64
N ALA A 218 8.44 -3.73 -15.20
CA ALA A 218 9.80 -3.19 -15.27
C ALA A 218 10.82 -4.06 -14.51
N LEU A 219 10.45 -4.54 -13.31
CA LEU A 219 11.28 -5.41 -12.49
C LEU A 219 11.57 -6.76 -13.18
N LEU A 220 10.53 -7.37 -13.76
CA LEU A 220 10.67 -8.64 -14.50
C LEU A 220 11.50 -8.49 -15.77
N LEU A 221 11.34 -7.39 -16.51
CA LEU A 221 12.17 -7.10 -17.69
C LEU A 221 13.63 -6.84 -17.30
N ALA A 222 13.88 -6.09 -16.24
CA ALA A 222 15.24 -5.82 -15.77
C ALA A 222 15.94 -7.09 -15.25
N ALA A 223 15.22 -7.99 -14.58
CA ALA A 223 15.78 -9.21 -14.02
C ALA A 223 15.94 -10.34 -15.05
N GLY A 224 15.01 -10.46 -15.99
CA GLY A 224 14.91 -11.61 -16.90
C GLY A 224 15.16 -11.29 -18.39
N GLY A 225 15.53 -10.05 -18.72
CA GLY A 225 15.77 -9.64 -20.10
C GLY A 225 14.52 -9.72 -21.00
N SER A 226 14.70 -10.20 -22.23
CA SER A 226 13.61 -10.31 -23.20
C SER A 226 12.55 -11.34 -22.79
N GLN A 227 11.30 -10.94 -22.70
CA GLN A 227 10.19 -11.78 -22.26
C GLN A 227 8.88 -11.42 -22.99
N THR A 228 8.08 -12.43 -23.32
CA THR A 228 6.73 -12.21 -23.87
C THR A 228 5.79 -11.69 -22.78
N ALA A 229 4.71 -10.99 -23.17
CA ALA A 229 3.70 -10.49 -22.24
C ALA A 229 3.05 -11.62 -21.42
N GLU A 230 2.88 -12.80 -22.01
CA GLU A 230 2.34 -13.97 -21.32
C GLU A 230 3.30 -14.51 -20.26
N LEU A 231 4.60 -14.55 -20.58
CA LEU A 231 5.64 -14.95 -19.64
C LEU A 231 5.79 -13.96 -18.48
N LEU A 232 5.70 -12.64 -18.77
CA LEU A 232 5.69 -11.61 -17.75
C LEU A 232 4.52 -11.78 -16.80
N ARG A 233 3.32 -12.05 -17.32
CA ARG A 233 2.13 -12.32 -16.51
C ARG A 233 2.31 -13.55 -15.62
N SER A 234 2.75 -14.66 -16.21
CA SER A 234 2.99 -15.91 -15.50
C SER A 234 4.05 -15.74 -14.38
N ARG A 235 5.15 -15.06 -14.70
CA ARG A 235 6.22 -14.79 -13.73
C ARG A 235 5.79 -13.81 -12.64
N ALA A 236 4.96 -12.82 -12.93
CA ALA A 236 4.37 -11.92 -11.93
C ALA A 236 3.61 -12.71 -10.87
N GLY A 237 2.75 -13.66 -11.29
CA GLY A 237 2.04 -14.55 -10.36
C GLY A 237 2.96 -15.51 -9.61
N ALA A 238 3.86 -16.21 -10.34
CA ALA A 238 4.67 -17.28 -9.78
C ALA A 238 5.83 -16.81 -8.87
N LEU A 239 6.43 -15.64 -9.16
CA LEU A 239 7.62 -15.15 -8.47
C LEU A 239 7.33 -14.00 -7.50
N LEU A 240 6.35 -13.15 -7.84
CA LEU A 240 6.05 -11.95 -7.08
C LEU A 240 4.68 -12.01 -6.39
N GLY A 241 3.86 -13.06 -6.64
CA GLY A 241 2.51 -13.17 -6.09
C GLY A 241 1.52 -12.12 -6.63
N VAL A 242 1.88 -11.44 -7.73
CA VAL A 242 1.08 -10.35 -8.32
C VAL A 242 0.27 -10.89 -9.48
N ASP A 243 -1.05 -10.86 -9.36
CA ASP A 243 -1.95 -11.28 -10.45
C ASP A 243 -2.21 -10.09 -11.39
N LEU A 244 -1.56 -10.11 -12.56
CA LEU A 244 -1.72 -9.11 -13.60
C LEU A 244 -2.63 -9.64 -14.70
N SER A 245 -3.61 -8.84 -15.13
CA SER A 245 -4.35 -9.14 -16.34
C SER A 245 -3.48 -8.93 -17.60
N ALA A 246 -3.85 -9.55 -18.72
CA ALA A 246 -3.17 -9.32 -20.00
C ALA A 246 -3.20 -7.83 -20.40
N ASN A 247 -4.28 -7.13 -20.06
CA ASN A 247 -4.43 -5.69 -20.31
C ASN A 247 -3.48 -4.84 -19.45
N ASP A 248 -3.27 -5.22 -18.17
CA ASP A 248 -2.35 -4.51 -17.28
C ASP A 248 -0.90 -4.65 -17.76
N VAL A 249 -0.50 -5.86 -18.20
CA VAL A 249 0.82 -6.09 -18.79
C VAL A 249 1.00 -5.31 -20.08
N GLY A 250 -0.01 -5.35 -20.99
CA GLY A 250 0.03 -4.60 -22.25
C GLY A 250 0.21 -3.10 -22.02
N ARG A 251 -0.62 -2.50 -21.16
CA ARG A 251 -0.53 -1.08 -20.81
C ARG A 251 0.80 -0.71 -20.15
N ALA A 252 1.32 -1.57 -19.25
CA ALA A 252 2.59 -1.34 -18.62
C ALA A 252 3.75 -1.35 -19.62
N LEU A 253 3.73 -2.28 -20.58
CA LEU A 253 4.72 -2.34 -21.67
C LEU A 253 4.64 -1.11 -22.58
N GLU A 254 3.44 -0.68 -22.97
CA GLU A 254 3.22 0.54 -23.76
C GLU A 254 3.77 1.78 -23.04
N GLU A 255 3.52 1.88 -21.73
CA GLU A 255 4.02 3.00 -20.93
C GLU A 255 5.54 2.98 -20.78
N LEU A 256 6.15 1.82 -20.55
CA LEU A 256 7.61 1.66 -20.51
C LEU A 256 8.24 1.98 -21.87
N THR A 257 7.60 1.57 -22.96
CA THR A 257 8.05 1.91 -24.31
C THR A 257 7.95 3.42 -24.56
N ARG A 258 6.87 4.05 -24.12
CA ARG A 258 6.68 5.51 -24.21
C ARG A 258 7.75 6.28 -23.42
N GLN A 259 8.20 5.73 -22.30
CA GLN A 259 9.29 6.28 -21.48
C GLN A 259 10.69 5.94 -22.03
N GLY A 260 10.80 5.18 -23.11
CA GLY A 260 12.06 4.73 -23.68
C GLY A 260 12.78 3.64 -22.86
N LEU A 261 12.07 2.97 -21.94
CA LEU A 261 12.61 1.95 -21.04
C LEU A 261 12.45 0.53 -21.59
N ALA A 262 11.48 0.30 -22.48
CA ALA A 262 11.29 -0.96 -23.18
C ALA A 262 11.41 -0.75 -24.71
N ALA A 263 11.81 -1.81 -25.43
CA ALA A 263 11.88 -1.80 -26.88
C ALA A 263 10.49 -1.68 -27.51
N SER A 264 10.42 -1.26 -28.78
CA SER A 264 9.15 -1.03 -29.49
C SER A 264 8.30 -2.30 -29.67
N ASP A 265 8.95 -3.48 -29.64
CA ASP A 265 8.27 -4.77 -29.64
C ASP A 265 7.83 -5.19 -28.22
N ALA A 266 8.10 -4.34 -27.21
CA ALA A 266 7.75 -4.50 -25.81
C ALA A 266 8.25 -5.82 -25.16
N SER A 267 9.21 -6.51 -25.79
CA SER A 267 9.71 -7.80 -25.35
C SER A 267 11.02 -7.74 -24.56
N ALA A 268 11.76 -6.61 -24.66
CA ALA A 268 13.07 -6.43 -24.03
C ALA A 268 13.24 -5.00 -23.49
N PRO A 269 14.14 -4.78 -22.52
CA PRO A 269 14.55 -3.44 -22.15
C PRO A 269 15.27 -2.77 -23.32
N SER A 270 14.92 -1.52 -23.65
CA SER A 270 15.61 -0.73 -24.67
C SER A 270 16.97 -0.23 -24.16
N ASP A 271 17.02 0.12 -22.88
CA ASP A 271 18.19 0.50 -22.13
C ASP A 271 18.10 -0.09 -20.72
N HIS A 272 18.87 -1.14 -20.47
CA HIS A 272 18.87 -1.85 -19.20
C HIS A 272 19.30 -0.95 -18.03
N GLU A 273 20.27 -0.08 -18.25
CA GLU A 273 20.76 0.83 -17.20
C GLU A 273 19.71 1.90 -16.84
N ALA A 274 19.00 2.44 -17.83
CA ALA A 274 17.90 3.36 -17.60
C ALA A 274 16.74 2.69 -16.84
N LEU A 275 16.43 1.43 -17.18
CA LEU A 275 15.42 0.65 -16.50
C LEU A 275 15.80 0.34 -15.05
N VAL A 276 17.08 0.00 -14.79
CA VAL A 276 17.59 -0.20 -13.43
C VAL A 276 17.51 1.11 -12.64
N ARG A 277 17.93 2.25 -13.19
CA ARG A 277 17.79 3.57 -12.55
C ARG A 277 16.34 3.92 -12.24
N PHE A 278 15.41 3.61 -13.14
CA PHE A 278 13.98 3.78 -12.93
C PHE A 278 13.49 2.99 -11.71
N LEU A 279 13.97 1.75 -11.53
CA LEU A 279 13.66 0.87 -10.41
C LEU A 279 14.36 1.32 -9.11
N GLU A 280 15.61 1.78 -9.19
CA GLU A 280 16.34 2.32 -8.04
C GLU A 280 15.66 3.55 -7.44
N GLN A 281 15.19 4.47 -8.27
CA GLN A 281 14.43 5.64 -7.84
C GLN A 281 13.15 5.28 -7.06
N ARG A 282 12.65 4.05 -7.27
CA ARG A 282 11.47 3.49 -6.60
C ARG A 282 11.82 2.52 -5.46
N GLY A 283 13.11 2.43 -5.09
CA GLY A 283 13.58 1.56 -4.02
C GLY A 283 13.55 0.06 -4.35
N MET A 284 13.45 -0.30 -5.65
CA MET A 284 13.28 -1.70 -6.09
C MET A 284 14.60 -2.46 -6.27
N HIS A 285 15.75 -1.83 -6.08
CA HIS A 285 17.07 -2.45 -6.27
C HIS A 285 17.29 -3.77 -5.48
N PRO A 286 16.86 -3.90 -4.20
CA PRO A 286 16.98 -5.17 -3.48
C PRO A 286 16.20 -6.30 -4.15
N TYR A 287 14.98 -6.01 -4.61
CA TYR A 287 14.11 -6.99 -5.27
C TYR A 287 14.65 -7.40 -6.64
N LEU A 288 15.24 -6.48 -7.38
CA LEU A 288 15.88 -6.77 -8.67
C LEU A 288 17.01 -7.81 -8.50
N ARG A 289 17.82 -7.67 -7.46
CA ARG A 289 18.93 -8.58 -7.17
C ARG A 289 18.45 -9.96 -6.74
N GLU A 290 17.41 -10.03 -5.88
CA GLU A 290 16.80 -11.28 -5.44
C GLU A 290 16.11 -12.02 -6.60
N LEU A 291 15.37 -11.29 -7.43
CA LEU A 291 14.67 -11.86 -8.58
C LEU A 291 15.65 -12.35 -9.65
N GLY A 292 16.72 -11.61 -9.91
CA GLY A 292 17.79 -12.04 -10.82
C GLY A 292 18.45 -13.35 -10.36
N ALA A 293 18.71 -13.50 -9.07
CA ALA A 293 19.25 -14.74 -8.50
C ALA A 293 18.27 -15.91 -8.63
N LEU A 294 16.94 -15.67 -8.42
CA LEU A 294 15.91 -16.68 -8.57
C LEU A 294 15.74 -17.13 -10.02
N LEU A 295 15.80 -16.23 -10.98
CA LEU A 295 15.71 -16.55 -12.40
C LEU A 295 16.91 -17.35 -12.88
N ALA A 296 18.12 -16.94 -12.49
CA ALA A 296 19.35 -17.66 -12.81
C ALA A 296 19.38 -19.11 -12.25
N SER A 297 18.82 -19.32 -11.05
CA SER A 297 18.75 -20.65 -10.44
C SER A 297 17.77 -21.59 -11.14
N LYS A 298 16.71 -21.07 -11.78
CA LYS A 298 15.70 -21.87 -12.51
C LYS A 298 16.10 -22.21 -13.95
N GLU A 299 17.02 -21.47 -14.54
CA GLU A 299 17.55 -21.76 -15.88
C GLU A 299 18.62 -22.85 -15.87
N THR A 300 19.10 -23.25 -14.69
CA THR A 300 20.15 -24.27 -14.52
C THR A 300 19.60 -25.67 -14.21
N THR A 301 18.25 -25.83 -14.11
CA THR A 301 17.56 -27.10 -13.84
C THR A 301 16.74 -27.55 -15.01
#